data_4155ae51f2813781c45e3b741c953789
#
_entry.id   4155ae51f2813781c45e3b741c953789
#
_cell.length_a   1.000
_cell.length_b   1.000
_cell.length_c   1.000
_cell.angle_alpha   90.00
_cell.angle_beta   90.00
_cell.angle_gamma   90.00
#
_symmetry.space_group_name_H-M   'P 1'
#
loop_
_entity.id
_entity.type
_entity.pdbx_description
1 polymer ?
#
loop_
_entity_poly.entity_id
_entity_poly.type
_entity_poly.pdbx_seq_one_letter_code
_entity_poly.pdbx_strand_id
1 'polypeptide(L)'
;HDLCRRQRQMCIRDRVIVPPRDAKTFNVKSGNFFRIESVEGPQVGDLNLFNAENLDEKFYSGKTRALYGTHISVGDKMFSSFPYLRSLATITWDTLDWYGYDKDGGSVHDVIGTRCDPYTSKLISDKDYHYCCHSNLTRALVKEKNIKLDEAEKIVHDVLNVFMLTGFTNDTKQYFMKSSPVRPGDYLEFFAETNLL
;
A
#
# COMPACT_ATOMS: atom_id res chain seq x y z
N HIS A 1 0.76 27.54 5.34
CA HIS A 1 1.58 26.49 4.70
C HIS A 1 2.86 26.18 5.50
N ASP A 2 3.56 27.17 6.05
CA ASP A 2 4.85 26.96 6.75
C ASP A 2 4.69 26.34 8.17
N LEU A 3 3.63 26.68 8.88
CA LEU A 3 3.35 26.12 10.21
C LEU A 3 3.05 24.60 10.13
N CYS A 4 2.35 24.16 9.09
CA CYS A 4 2.05 22.76 8.85
C CYS A 4 3.32 21.94 8.49
N ARG A 5 4.26 22.54 7.76
CA ARG A 5 5.57 21.92 7.44
C ARG A 5 6.45 21.75 8.67
N ARG A 6 6.50 22.75 9.57
CA ARG A 6 7.29 22.68 10.80
C ARG A 6 6.74 21.63 11.79
N GLN A 7 5.41 21.51 11.91
CA GLN A 7 4.79 20.46 12.72
C GLN A 7 5.06 19.04 12.17
N ARG A 8 5.06 18.86 10.84
CA ARG A 8 5.37 17.57 10.21
C ARG A 8 6.81 17.11 10.46
N GLN A 9 7.80 18.01 10.45
CA GLN A 9 9.20 17.67 10.75
C GLN A 9 9.45 17.29 12.21
N MET A 10 8.63 17.76 13.15
CA MET A 10 8.81 17.48 14.59
C MET A 10 8.21 16.16 15.06
N CYS A 11 7.48 15.42 14.22
CA CYS A 11 6.70 14.25 14.62
C CYS A 11 7.23 12.88 14.13
N ILE A 12 8.40 12.79 13.52
CA ILE A 12 9.03 11.50 13.22
C ILE A 12 9.57 10.94 14.55
N ARG A 13 8.76 10.09 15.20
CA ARG A 13 9.13 9.48 16.48
C ARG A 13 9.74 8.09 16.31
N ASP A 14 9.26 7.33 15.30
CA ASP A 14 9.67 5.95 15.08
C ASP A 14 9.93 5.70 13.58
N ARG A 15 10.93 4.89 13.30
CA ARG A 15 11.28 4.46 11.94
C ARG A 15 11.38 2.95 11.89
N VAL A 16 10.64 2.33 10.97
CA VAL A 16 10.71 0.91 10.67
C VAL A 16 11.36 0.73 9.31
N ILE A 17 12.47 0.01 9.25
CA ILE A 17 13.13 -0.33 7.98
C ILE A 17 12.58 -1.68 7.51
N VAL A 18 12.06 -1.69 6.29
CA VAL A 18 11.60 -2.89 5.60
C VAL A 18 12.68 -3.30 4.59
N PRO A 19 13.41 -4.40 4.83
CA PRO A 19 14.39 -4.91 3.85
C PRO A 19 13.71 -5.37 2.57
N PRO A 20 14.43 -5.43 1.43
CA PRO A 20 13.93 -6.06 0.21
C PRO A 20 13.45 -7.49 0.46
N ARG A 21 12.34 -7.89 -0.16
CA ARG A 21 11.74 -9.24 -0.05
C ARG A 21 11.27 -9.60 1.36
N ASP A 22 10.96 -8.61 2.20
CA ASP A 22 10.42 -8.79 3.55
C ASP A 22 9.16 -7.94 3.75
N ALA A 23 8.50 -8.11 4.88
CA ALA A 23 7.43 -7.24 5.35
C ALA A 23 7.59 -6.96 6.85
N LYS A 24 7.15 -5.80 7.26
CA LYS A 24 7.11 -5.36 8.65
C LYS A 24 5.75 -4.76 8.94
N THR A 25 5.34 -4.89 10.19
CA THR A 25 4.15 -4.22 10.72
C THR A 25 4.54 -2.97 11.50
N PHE A 26 3.65 -2.02 11.52
CA PHE A 26 3.76 -0.82 12.37
C PHE A 26 2.35 -0.35 12.77
N ASN A 27 2.25 0.31 13.90
CA ASN A 27 0.99 0.83 14.41
C ASN A 27 0.97 2.35 14.32
N VAL A 28 -0.15 2.92 13.89
CA VAL A 28 -0.37 4.36 13.82
C VAL A 28 -1.65 4.71 14.54
N LYS A 29 -1.58 5.60 15.53
CA LYS A 29 -2.77 6.10 16.21
C LYS A 29 -3.54 7.05 15.31
N SER A 30 -4.87 7.00 15.38
CA SER A 30 -5.77 7.97 14.74
C SER A 30 -5.32 9.41 15.03
N GLY A 31 -5.39 10.27 14.03
CA GLY A 31 -4.96 11.66 14.11
C GLY A 31 -3.46 11.89 13.87
N ASN A 32 -2.67 10.84 13.66
CA ASN A 32 -1.24 10.95 13.36
C ASN A 32 -0.94 10.76 11.87
N PHE A 33 0.23 11.24 11.47
CA PHE A 33 0.75 11.03 10.12
C PHE A 33 1.73 9.86 10.10
N PHE A 34 1.79 9.16 8.97
CA PHE A 34 2.84 8.22 8.65
C PHE A 34 3.24 8.36 7.18
N ARG A 35 4.42 7.89 6.83
CA ARG A 35 4.86 7.89 5.44
C ARG A 35 5.63 6.63 5.09
N ILE A 36 5.49 6.23 3.85
CA ILE A 36 6.31 5.21 3.21
C ILE A 36 7.36 5.94 2.39
N GLU A 37 8.63 5.68 2.67
CA GLU A 37 9.76 6.37 2.04
C GLU A 37 10.67 5.35 1.35
N SER A 38 11.07 5.63 0.11
CA SER A 38 12.11 4.88 -0.59
C SER A 38 13.48 5.26 -0.03
N VAL A 39 14.20 4.28 0.55
CA VAL A 39 15.51 4.53 1.18
C VAL A 39 16.63 4.43 0.17
N GLU A 40 16.66 3.35 -0.61
CA GLU A 40 17.75 3.05 -1.56
C GLU A 40 17.28 3.00 -3.01
N GLY A 41 15.99 3.13 -3.30
CA GLY A 41 15.30 3.09 -4.58
C GLY A 41 16.08 2.58 -5.80
N PRO A 42 15.41 2.38 -6.95
CA PRO A 42 13.95 2.36 -7.12
C PRO A 42 13.35 1.09 -6.49
N GLN A 43 12.49 1.26 -5.51
CA GLN A 43 11.80 0.18 -4.82
C GLN A 43 10.30 0.43 -4.87
N VAL A 44 9.52 -0.64 -4.91
CA VAL A 44 8.06 -0.63 -4.81
C VAL A 44 7.64 -1.43 -3.59
N GLY A 45 6.47 -1.14 -3.05
CA GLY A 45 5.97 -1.82 -1.86
C GLY A 45 4.46 -2.03 -1.90
N ASP A 46 4.03 -3.07 -1.22
CA ASP A 46 2.63 -3.39 -1.01
C ASP A 46 2.22 -3.02 0.40
N LEU A 47 1.29 -2.08 0.54
CA LEU A 47 0.76 -1.64 1.83
C LEU A 47 -0.61 -2.26 2.08
N ASN A 48 -0.72 -3.10 3.13
CA ASN A 48 -2.00 -3.46 3.73
C ASN A 48 -2.35 -2.44 4.83
N LEU A 49 -3.63 -2.16 5.01
CA LEU A 49 -4.14 -1.38 6.14
C LEU A 49 -5.28 -2.12 6.83
N PHE A 50 -5.19 -2.18 8.14
CA PHE A 50 -6.22 -2.73 9.03
C PHE A 50 -6.60 -1.69 10.08
N ASN A 51 -7.83 -1.75 10.56
CA ASN A 51 -8.12 -1.19 11.88
C ASN A 51 -7.40 -2.01 12.94
N ALA A 52 -6.52 -1.39 13.73
CA ALA A 52 -5.69 -2.07 14.73
C ALA A 52 -6.50 -2.77 15.83
N GLU A 53 -7.74 -2.30 16.09
CA GLU A 53 -8.67 -2.82 17.09
C GLU A 53 -9.57 -3.93 16.55
N ASN A 54 -9.71 -4.01 15.22
CA ASN A 54 -10.57 -4.99 14.54
C ASN A 54 -10.04 -5.32 13.15
N LEU A 55 -9.34 -6.43 13.00
CA LEU A 55 -8.71 -6.85 11.73
C LEU A 55 -9.72 -7.25 10.63
N ASP A 56 -11.01 -7.43 10.95
CA ASP A 56 -12.05 -7.65 9.96
C ASP A 56 -12.35 -6.35 9.19
N GLU A 57 -12.06 -5.20 9.79
CA GLU A 57 -12.10 -3.91 9.13
C GLU A 57 -10.75 -3.61 8.50
N LYS A 58 -10.65 -3.84 7.20
CA LYS A 58 -9.43 -3.76 6.42
C LYS A 58 -9.64 -2.99 5.13
N PHE A 59 -8.56 -2.55 4.52
CA PHE A 59 -8.60 -1.81 3.27
C PHE A 59 -9.36 -2.58 2.18
N TYR A 60 -10.19 -1.86 1.43
CA TYR A 60 -10.98 -2.38 0.32
C TYR A 60 -10.64 -1.62 -0.98
N SER A 61 -9.73 -2.17 -1.76
CA SER A 61 -9.26 -1.59 -3.01
C SER A 61 -10.38 -1.38 -4.02
N GLY A 62 -11.30 -2.33 -4.13
CA GLY A 62 -12.42 -2.27 -5.07
C GLY A 62 -13.32 -1.06 -4.88
N LYS A 63 -13.65 -0.70 -3.62
CA LYS A 63 -14.45 0.48 -3.34
C LYS A 63 -13.64 1.78 -3.50
N THR A 64 -12.41 1.81 -3.05
CA THR A 64 -11.49 2.95 -3.23
C THR A 64 -11.33 3.26 -4.72
N ARG A 65 -11.08 2.24 -5.55
CA ARG A 65 -10.98 2.37 -7.00
C ARG A 65 -12.26 2.88 -7.65
N ALA A 66 -13.42 2.42 -7.19
CA ALA A 66 -14.71 2.86 -7.73
C ALA A 66 -14.98 4.35 -7.47
N LEU A 67 -14.39 4.92 -6.41
CA LEU A 67 -14.57 6.32 -6.02
C LEU A 67 -13.52 7.26 -6.62
N TYR A 68 -12.27 6.81 -6.74
CA TYR A 68 -11.14 7.67 -7.13
C TYR A 68 -10.42 7.23 -8.41
N GLY A 69 -10.72 6.05 -8.96
CA GLY A 69 -9.99 5.47 -10.08
C GLY A 69 -8.90 4.51 -9.64
N THR A 70 -8.15 4.02 -10.63
CA THR A 70 -7.13 2.99 -10.42
C THR A 70 -5.91 3.51 -9.66
N HIS A 71 -5.52 4.75 -9.93
CA HIS A 71 -4.38 5.41 -9.29
C HIS A 71 -4.89 6.50 -8.36
N ILE A 72 -4.43 6.46 -7.13
CA ILE A 72 -4.83 7.39 -6.08
C ILE A 72 -3.75 8.43 -5.82
N SER A 73 -4.17 9.62 -5.42
CA SER A 73 -3.31 10.77 -5.24
C SER A 73 -3.65 11.55 -3.97
N VAL A 74 -3.01 12.70 -3.79
CA VAL A 74 -3.22 13.59 -2.64
C VAL A 74 -4.69 14.00 -2.50
N GLY A 75 -5.26 13.79 -1.33
CA GLY A 75 -6.66 14.03 -0.99
C GLY A 75 -7.54 12.79 -1.04
N ASP A 76 -7.11 11.72 -1.73
CA ASP A 76 -7.87 10.48 -1.82
C ASP A 76 -7.82 9.68 -0.51
N LYS A 77 -8.90 8.95 -0.26
CA LYS A 77 -9.10 8.19 0.96
C LYS A 77 -9.10 6.69 0.70
N MET A 78 -8.43 5.96 1.55
CA MET A 78 -8.42 4.51 1.55
C MET A 78 -9.59 3.98 2.39
N PHE A 79 -10.60 3.42 1.74
CA PHE A 79 -11.81 2.95 2.41
C PHE A 79 -11.68 1.52 2.94
N SER A 80 -12.34 1.27 4.07
CA SER A 80 -12.41 -0.05 4.69
C SER A 80 -13.48 -0.94 4.05
N SER A 81 -13.40 -2.24 4.37
CA SER A 81 -14.34 -3.28 3.94
C SER A 81 -15.74 -3.08 4.55
N PHE A 82 -16.73 -3.74 3.94
CA PHE A 82 -18.08 -3.83 4.53
C PHE A 82 -18.06 -4.66 5.84
N PRO A 83 -18.93 -4.33 6.79
CA PRO A 83 -20.02 -3.33 6.74
C PRO A 83 -19.59 -1.91 7.13
N TYR A 84 -18.31 -1.67 7.44
CA TYR A 84 -17.82 -0.42 8.02
C TYR A 84 -17.81 0.73 7.01
N LEU A 85 -17.18 0.52 5.86
CA LEU A 85 -17.03 1.45 4.74
C LEU A 85 -16.71 2.90 5.17
N ARG A 86 -15.67 3.06 5.95
CA ARG A 86 -15.16 4.37 6.39
C ARG A 86 -13.71 4.57 5.95
N SER A 87 -13.24 5.80 5.98
CA SER A 87 -11.84 6.09 5.68
C SER A 87 -10.92 5.52 6.75
N LEU A 88 -9.94 4.73 6.35
CA LEU A 88 -8.83 4.27 7.20
C LEU A 88 -7.71 5.30 7.21
N ALA A 89 -7.35 5.81 6.04
CA ALA A 89 -6.30 6.80 5.86
C ALA A 89 -6.62 7.73 4.69
N THR A 90 -6.07 8.94 4.73
CA THR A 90 -6.13 9.93 3.64
C THR A 90 -4.70 10.24 3.19
N ILE A 91 -4.43 10.25 1.88
CA ILE A 91 -3.15 10.67 1.32
C ILE A 91 -3.00 12.18 1.49
N THR A 92 -1.92 12.62 2.13
CA THR A 92 -1.67 14.04 2.43
C THR A 92 -0.52 14.65 1.66
N TRP A 93 0.39 13.81 1.15
CA TRP A 93 1.52 14.25 0.34
C TRP A 93 2.07 13.13 -0.50
N ASP A 94 2.49 13.46 -1.73
CA ASP A 94 3.15 12.55 -2.66
C ASP A 94 4.29 13.29 -3.36
N THR A 95 5.51 12.79 -3.25
CA THR A 95 6.66 13.37 -3.95
C THR A 95 6.68 13.01 -5.44
N LEU A 96 5.86 12.04 -5.87
CA LEU A 96 5.72 11.62 -7.26
C LEU A 96 4.47 12.18 -7.97
N ASP A 97 3.72 13.07 -7.33
CA ASP A 97 2.52 13.70 -7.92
C ASP A 97 2.80 14.40 -9.26
N TRP A 98 4.04 14.86 -9.46
CA TRP A 98 4.51 15.44 -10.70
C TRP A 98 4.47 14.49 -11.91
N TYR A 99 4.46 13.16 -11.69
CA TYR A 99 4.49 12.17 -12.75
C TYR A 99 3.19 12.17 -13.58
N GLY A 100 2.04 12.27 -12.92
CA GLY A 100 0.73 12.22 -13.56
C GLY A 100 0.53 10.91 -14.32
N TYR A 101 0.05 11.01 -15.57
CA TYR A 101 -0.12 9.88 -16.46
C TYR A 101 0.85 9.96 -17.63
N ASP A 102 1.50 8.85 -17.96
CA ASP A 102 2.34 8.76 -19.13
C ASP A 102 1.49 8.57 -20.43
N LYS A 103 2.16 8.58 -21.61
CA LYS A 103 1.51 8.43 -22.91
C LYS A 103 0.73 7.13 -23.10
N ASP A 104 1.06 6.09 -22.33
CA ASP A 104 0.43 4.77 -22.37
C ASP A 104 -0.66 4.61 -21.30
N GLY A 105 -0.95 5.66 -20.53
CA GLY A 105 -1.94 5.66 -19.45
C GLY A 105 -1.42 5.07 -18.14
N GLY A 106 -0.11 4.93 -17.97
CA GLY A 106 0.51 4.49 -16.72
C GLY A 106 0.67 5.61 -15.71
N SER A 107 0.44 5.30 -14.44
CA SER A 107 0.68 6.19 -13.31
C SER A 107 1.16 5.41 -12.09
N VAL A 108 1.57 6.11 -11.03
CA VAL A 108 2.04 5.51 -9.79
C VAL A 108 0.91 5.30 -8.77
N HIS A 109 1.14 4.48 -7.75
CA HIS A 109 0.25 4.25 -6.60
C HIS A 109 -1.12 3.65 -6.96
N ASP A 110 -1.12 2.44 -7.51
CA ASP A 110 -2.38 1.81 -7.91
C ASP A 110 -3.10 1.08 -6.75
N VAL A 111 -4.42 1.05 -6.87
CA VAL A 111 -5.35 0.29 -6.03
C VAL A 111 -6.09 -0.78 -6.85
N ILE A 112 -5.38 -1.43 -7.77
CA ILE A 112 -5.91 -2.57 -8.51
C ILE A 112 -6.30 -3.71 -7.56
N GLY A 113 -5.62 -3.78 -6.40
CA GLY A 113 -5.92 -4.71 -5.33
C GLY A 113 -5.15 -6.03 -5.45
N THR A 114 -4.31 -6.16 -6.46
CA THR A 114 -3.51 -7.34 -6.67
C THR A 114 -2.11 -7.19 -6.08
N ARG A 115 -1.56 -8.29 -5.66
CA ARG A 115 -0.19 -8.47 -5.18
C ARG A 115 0.34 -9.78 -5.72
N CYS A 116 1.66 -9.95 -5.78
CA CYS A 116 2.21 -11.26 -6.12
C CYS A 116 1.91 -12.28 -5.01
N ASP A 117 1.55 -13.50 -5.40
CA ASP A 117 1.11 -14.56 -4.51
C ASP A 117 1.60 -15.93 -4.99
N PRO A 118 1.65 -16.97 -4.11
CA PRO A 118 2.15 -18.28 -4.46
C PRO A 118 1.20 -19.05 -5.38
N TYR A 119 -0.10 -18.76 -5.33
CA TYR A 119 -1.11 -19.48 -6.11
C TYR A 119 -1.01 -19.14 -7.59
N THR A 120 -0.92 -17.83 -7.91
CA THR A 120 -0.68 -17.34 -9.27
C THR A 120 0.67 -17.82 -9.79
N SER A 121 1.72 -17.82 -8.96
CA SER A 121 3.03 -18.39 -9.33
C SER A 121 2.92 -19.87 -9.70
N LYS A 122 2.21 -20.67 -8.91
CA LYS A 122 1.94 -22.07 -9.17
C LYS A 122 1.16 -22.26 -10.47
N LEU A 123 0.11 -21.46 -10.68
CA LEU A 123 -0.73 -21.54 -11.88
C LEU A 123 0.05 -21.26 -13.18
N ILE A 124 0.93 -20.25 -13.17
CA ILE A 124 1.66 -19.81 -14.37
C ILE A 124 2.92 -20.64 -14.64
N SER A 125 3.67 -21.00 -13.59
CA SER A 125 5.01 -21.58 -13.72
C SER A 125 5.18 -22.96 -13.10
N ASP A 126 4.13 -23.52 -12.49
CA ASP A 126 4.14 -24.77 -11.70
C ASP A 126 5.18 -24.77 -10.57
N LYS A 127 5.59 -23.61 -10.09
CA LYS A 127 6.59 -23.47 -9.03
C LYS A 127 5.96 -22.95 -7.75
N ASP A 128 6.30 -23.57 -6.64
CA ASP A 128 6.00 -23.06 -5.32
C ASP A 128 6.98 -21.94 -4.97
N TYR A 129 6.46 -20.71 -4.79
CA TYR A 129 7.27 -19.54 -4.48
C TYR A 129 6.64 -18.73 -3.37
N HIS A 130 7.28 -18.70 -2.20
CA HIS A 130 6.79 -18.09 -0.98
C HIS A 130 7.59 -16.84 -0.52
N TYR A 131 8.41 -16.25 -1.41
CA TYR A 131 9.05 -14.95 -1.18
C TYR A 131 8.32 -13.81 -1.92
N CYS A 132 7.02 -13.98 -2.12
CA CYS A 132 6.12 -13.02 -2.71
C CYS A 132 5.48 -12.12 -1.64
N CYS A 133 4.85 -11.03 -2.05
CA CYS A 133 4.26 -10.05 -1.14
C CYS A 133 3.17 -10.67 -0.27
N HIS A 134 2.29 -11.52 -0.83
CA HIS A 134 1.27 -12.22 -0.05
C HIS A 134 1.88 -13.00 1.13
N SER A 135 2.88 -13.84 0.86
CA SER A 135 3.50 -14.65 1.91
C SER A 135 4.32 -13.82 2.90
N ASN A 136 4.94 -12.72 2.46
CA ASN A 136 5.67 -11.81 3.34
C ASN A 136 4.73 -11.09 4.31
N LEU A 137 3.62 -10.53 3.80
CA LEU A 137 2.59 -9.88 4.61
C LEU A 137 1.95 -10.85 5.60
N THR A 138 1.65 -12.08 5.16
CA THR A 138 1.12 -13.15 6.02
C THR A 138 2.08 -13.44 7.18
N ARG A 139 3.37 -13.65 6.90
CA ARG A 139 4.38 -13.90 7.95
C ARG A 139 4.53 -12.73 8.92
N ALA A 140 4.48 -11.50 8.41
CA ALA A 140 4.54 -10.30 9.27
C ALA A 140 3.35 -10.23 10.22
N LEU A 141 2.14 -10.53 9.73
CA LEU A 141 0.92 -10.55 10.53
C LEU A 141 0.91 -11.68 11.58
N VAL A 142 1.36 -12.89 11.21
CA VAL A 142 1.57 -14.00 12.16
C VAL A 142 2.44 -13.56 13.32
N LYS A 143 3.57 -12.92 13.00
CA LYS A 143 4.53 -12.46 14.02
C LYS A 143 3.95 -11.36 14.91
N GLU A 144 3.24 -10.39 14.33
CA GLU A 144 2.67 -9.24 15.04
C GLU A 144 1.55 -9.65 15.99
N LYS A 145 0.63 -10.49 15.49
CA LYS A 145 -0.60 -10.85 16.23
C LYS A 145 -0.51 -12.19 16.96
N ASN A 146 0.58 -12.94 16.78
CA ASN A 146 0.75 -14.29 17.33
C ASN A 146 -0.43 -15.23 16.99
N ILE A 147 -0.92 -15.14 15.76
CA ILE A 147 -2.01 -15.97 15.22
C ILE A 147 -1.46 -17.09 14.35
N LYS A 148 -2.30 -18.06 14.01
CA LYS A 148 -1.92 -19.16 13.12
C LYS A 148 -1.74 -18.68 11.68
N LEU A 149 -0.93 -19.43 10.92
CA LEU A 149 -0.64 -19.12 9.53
C LEU A 149 -1.91 -19.07 8.66
N ASP A 150 -2.76 -20.08 8.80
CA ASP A 150 -4.01 -20.21 8.04
C ASP A 150 -5.03 -19.11 8.39
N GLU A 151 -4.98 -18.56 9.61
CA GLU A 151 -5.77 -17.42 10.02
C GLU A 151 -5.23 -16.13 9.39
N ALA A 152 -3.92 -15.89 9.48
CA ALA A 152 -3.28 -14.72 8.87
C ALA A 152 -3.47 -14.70 7.34
N GLU A 153 -3.38 -15.84 6.69
CA GLU A 153 -3.56 -15.98 5.25
C GLU A 153 -4.96 -15.56 4.77
N LYS A 154 -6.00 -15.83 5.58
CA LYS A 154 -7.38 -15.38 5.31
C LYS A 154 -7.59 -13.88 5.55
N ILE A 155 -6.79 -13.27 6.40
CA ILE A 155 -6.88 -11.87 6.75
C ILE A 155 -6.11 -10.99 5.75
N VAL A 156 -4.94 -11.43 5.29
CA VAL A 156 -4.13 -10.70 4.30
C VAL A 156 -4.95 -10.47 3.03
N HIS A 157 -5.07 -9.20 2.65
CA HIS A 157 -6.06 -8.74 1.67
C HIS A 157 -5.42 -7.85 0.59
N ASP A 158 -6.25 -7.06 -0.06
CA ASP A 158 -5.88 -6.07 -1.06
C ASP A 158 -4.81 -5.11 -0.56
N VAL A 159 -4.01 -4.63 -1.47
CA VAL A 159 -2.90 -3.70 -1.19
C VAL A 159 -3.08 -2.38 -1.93
N LEU A 160 -2.47 -1.33 -1.40
CA LEU A 160 -2.01 -0.21 -2.20
C LEU A 160 -0.60 -0.55 -2.70
N ASN A 161 -0.41 -0.55 -4.01
CA ASN A 161 0.90 -0.72 -4.65
C ASN A 161 1.66 0.62 -4.63
N VAL A 162 2.44 0.85 -3.58
CA VAL A 162 3.17 2.11 -3.38
C VAL A 162 4.36 2.18 -4.33
N PHE A 163 4.51 3.30 -5.05
CA PHE A 163 5.53 3.59 -6.05
C PHE A 163 5.50 2.70 -7.30
N MET A 164 4.61 1.74 -7.40
CA MET A 164 4.49 0.90 -8.58
C MET A 164 3.88 1.70 -9.74
N LEU A 165 4.55 1.68 -10.89
CA LEU A 165 4.06 2.30 -12.13
C LEU A 165 3.31 1.27 -12.96
N THR A 166 2.01 1.44 -13.08
CA THR A 166 1.11 0.50 -13.74
C THR A 166 0.07 1.20 -14.60
N GLY A 167 -0.61 0.43 -15.43
CA GLY A 167 -1.69 0.93 -16.25
C GLY A 167 -2.39 -0.19 -17.03
N PHE A 168 -3.33 0.22 -17.90
CA PHE A 168 -4.01 -0.66 -18.83
C PHE A 168 -3.84 -0.12 -20.24
N THR A 169 -3.42 -0.98 -21.17
CA THR A 169 -3.24 -0.59 -22.57
C THR A 169 -4.55 -0.03 -23.16
N ASN A 170 -4.44 0.98 -24.00
CA ASN A 170 -5.61 1.67 -24.55
C ASN A 170 -6.43 0.79 -25.51
N ASP A 171 -5.77 -0.11 -26.24
CA ASP A 171 -6.37 -0.99 -27.25
C ASP A 171 -6.97 -2.26 -26.65
N THR A 172 -6.17 -3.05 -25.91
CA THR A 172 -6.57 -4.37 -25.39
C THR A 172 -7.02 -4.33 -23.94
N LYS A 173 -6.86 -3.20 -23.24
CA LYS A 173 -7.12 -3.06 -21.79
C LYS A 173 -6.31 -4.03 -20.93
N GLN A 174 -5.17 -4.48 -21.46
CA GLN A 174 -4.29 -5.37 -20.72
C GLN A 174 -3.49 -4.61 -19.67
N TYR A 175 -3.41 -5.20 -18.48
CA TYR A 175 -2.57 -4.69 -17.40
C TYR A 175 -1.09 -4.71 -17.78
N PHE A 176 -0.39 -3.65 -17.46
CA PHE A 176 1.05 -3.57 -17.63
C PHE A 176 1.73 -2.94 -16.41
N MET A 177 3.02 -3.23 -16.27
CA MET A 177 3.92 -2.60 -15.30
C MET A 177 5.15 -2.05 -16.02
N LYS A 178 5.65 -0.93 -15.54
CA LYS A 178 6.90 -0.31 -16.00
C LYS A 178 7.85 -0.10 -14.82
N SER A 179 9.09 0.25 -15.12
CA SER A 179 10.05 0.66 -14.09
C SER A 179 9.54 1.88 -13.34
N SER A 180 9.56 1.82 -12.01
CA SER A 180 9.13 2.93 -11.17
C SER A 180 10.03 4.16 -11.33
N PRO A 181 9.49 5.38 -11.35
CA PRO A 181 10.26 6.62 -11.35
C PRO A 181 10.81 6.99 -9.97
N VAL A 182 10.47 6.24 -8.92
CA VAL A 182 10.85 6.55 -7.54
C VAL A 182 12.36 6.61 -7.33
N ARG A 183 12.80 7.53 -6.51
CA ARG A 183 14.19 7.77 -6.13
C ARG A 183 14.37 7.68 -4.62
N PRO A 184 15.59 7.49 -4.13
CA PRO A 184 15.88 7.60 -2.70
C PRO A 184 15.39 8.93 -2.13
N GLY A 185 14.65 8.87 -1.03
CA GLY A 185 14.04 10.03 -0.37
C GLY A 185 12.65 10.40 -0.87
N ASP A 186 12.14 9.78 -1.96
CA ASP A 186 10.74 9.93 -2.35
C ASP A 186 9.83 9.24 -1.33
N TYR A 187 8.66 9.83 -1.07
CA TYR A 187 7.72 9.30 -0.10
C TYR A 187 6.26 9.61 -0.45
N LEU A 188 5.39 8.74 0.04
CA LEU A 188 3.95 8.90 0.09
C LEU A 188 3.53 9.05 1.56
N GLU A 189 2.85 10.14 1.92
CA GLU A 189 2.43 10.45 3.28
C GLU A 189 0.93 10.33 3.45
N PHE A 190 0.52 9.85 4.61
CA PHE A 190 -0.86 9.60 4.97
C PHE A 190 -1.21 10.21 6.33
N PHE A 191 -2.47 10.59 6.47
CA PHE A 191 -3.10 10.86 7.75
C PHE A 191 -3.96 9.66 8.17
N ALA A 192 -3.77 9.16 9.37
CA ALA A 192 -4.53 8.02 9.91
C ALA A 192 -5.88 8.49 10.45
N GLU A 193 -6.97 8.08 9.82
CA GLU A 193 -8.35 8.41 10.25
C GLU A 193 -8.83 7.51 11.40
N THR A 194 -8.25 6.31 11.52
CA THR A 194 -8.51 5.34 12.59
C THR A 194 -7.19 4.87 13.18
N ASN A 195 -7.22 4.09 14.27
CA ASN A 195 -6.03 3.37 14.73
C ASN A 195 -5.68 2.29 13.71
N LEU A 196 -4.48 2.34 13.15
CA LEU A 196 -4.03 1.49 12.05
C LEU A 196 -2.97 0.46 12.48
N LEU A 197 -3.03 -0.70 11.84
CA LEU A 197 -1.98 -1.69 11.72
C LEU A 197 -1.64 -1.85 10.24
#